data_b4a329523bcd4a82237f8fbbee2e1569
#
_entry.id   b4a329523bcd4a82237f8fbbee2e1569
#
_cell.length_a   1.000
_cell.length_b   1.000
_cell.length_c   1.000
_cell.angle_alpha   90.00
_cell.angle_beta   90.00
_cell.angle_gamma   90.00
#
_symmetry.space_group_name_H-M   'P 1'
#
loop_
_entity.id
_entity.type
_entity.pdbx_description
1 polymer ?
#
loop_
_entity_poly.entity_id
_entity_poly.type
_entity_poly.pdbx_seq_one_letter_code
_entity_poly.pdbx_strand_id
1 'polypeptide(L)'
;MLDAKDYHKKVKVEPQSVQDFFDKNKQSFFEPQKVKVDFVELSTEQVAKNIKASDDDLFNLYEDEQARFSTEEERKAQHILVASEELAKTIVAQLKQGVAFAGLAAKHSQDTGSKDNDGDLGFFTLGVMVPEFEAKAFAMQEGEVSDPVKTDFGYHVIKLNKIKATETKSFETVRDELVKLYNEREVQKSIYNLTDQLSNLAYELSLEEAAEQMDLELKTSEFFTQNTKKQDAKFVAAAYSDEVLNKGENSELIELAKDKFVVLRINQKIAQKQKAFDEVKLDINKYLSSLLAKTFVEKIADEMSTSLNQGDTSAAQKTIDKYQLKWQDVGWVKRDSKQADAEVINHVFTLPKPNKNTTYAARNLATQQSVVLKLSAVKTPEDAPNNVLSSVMLSFESEALFNSILKTLHKNIEIEIFADNL
;
A
#
# COMPACT_ATOMS: atom_id res chain seq x y z
N MET A 1 27.15 -31.61 7.63
CA MET A 1 27.01 -30.22 7.12
C MET A 1 28.38 -29.53 7.27
N LEU A 2 28.80 -28.80 6.27
CA LEU A 2 30.02 -28.03 6.19
C LEU A 2 29.62 -26.55 6.09
N ASP A 3 30.01 -25.71 7.05
CA ASP A 3 29.76 -24.28 7.02
C ASP A 3 31.01 -23.55 6.56
N ALA A 4 30.88 -22.75 5.50
CA ALA A 4 32.02 -22.01 4.95
C ALA A 4 32.70 -21.09 5.99
N LYS A 5 31.94 -20.59 6.98
CA LYS A 5 32.48 -19.73 8.05
C LYS A 5 33.58 -20.41 8.88
N ASP A 6 33.50 -21.72 9.08
CA ASP A 6 34.48 -22.48 9.85
C ASP A 6 35.82 -22.66 9.12
N TYR A 7 35.81 -22.36 7.80
CA TYR A 7 36.94 -22.59 6.92
C TYR A 7 37.62 -21.31 6.40
N HIS A 8 37.12 -20.13 6.76
CA HIS A 8 37.75 -18.86 6.37
C HIS A 8 39.24 -18.77 6.72
N LYS A 9 39.62 -19.33 7.89
CA LYS A 9 41.01 -19.36 8.33
C LYS A 9 41.84 -20.46 7.67
N LYS A 10 41.20 -21.41 6.98
CA LYS A 10 41.85 -22.54 6.31
C LYS A 10 42.11 -22.28 4.85
N VAL A 11 41.51 -21.24 4.29
CA VAL A 11 41.78 -20.79 2.91
C VAL A 11 42.72 -19.59 2.94
N LYS A 12 43.59 -19.50 1.94
CA LYS A 12 44.54 -18.42 1.81
C LYS A 12 44.20 -17.62 0.55
N VAL A 13 43.93 -16.36 0.74
CA VAL A 13 43.78 -15.41 -0.37
C VAL A 13 45.14 -14.88 -0.71
N GLU A 14 45.58 -15.09 -1.94
CA GLU A 14 46.85 -14.55 -2.41
C GLU A 14 46.74 -13.01 -2.55
N PRO A 15 47.76 -12.24 -2.09
CA PRO A 15 47.72 -10.79 -2.15
C PRO A 15 47.45 -10.23 -3.55
N GLN A 16 47.98 -10.90 -4.58
CA GLN A 16 47.74 -10.54 -5.97
C GLN A 16 46.27 -10.64 -6.35
N SER A 17 45.56 -11.66 -5.87
CA SER A 17 44.10 -11.82 -6.12
C SER A 17 43.28 -10.67 -5.53
N VAL A 18 43.71 -10.10 -4.40
CA VAL A 18 43.06 -8.93 -3.80
C VAL A 18 43.24 -7.70 -4.66
N GLN A 19 44.46 -7.50 -5.18
CA GLN A 19 44.79 -6.40 -6.08
C GLN A 19 44.03 -6.54 -7.40
N ASP A 20 44.04 -7.72 -8.01
CA ASP A 20 43.37 -8.01 -9.27
C ASP A 20 41.85 -7.79 -9.15
N PHE A 21 41.23 -8.17 -7.99
CA PHE A 21 39.84 -7.94 -7.74
C PHE A 21 39.51 -6.45 -7.64
N PHE A 22 40.33 -5.68 -6.94
CA PHE A 22 40.20 -4.23 -6.88
C PHE A 22 40.27 -3.60 -8.26
N ASP A 23 41.30 -3.97 -9.04
CA ASP A 23 41.53 -3.38 -10.36
C ASP A 23 40.41 -3.68 -11.36
N LYS A 24 39.87 -4.89 -11.31
CA LYS A 24 38.72 -5.31 -12.15
C LYS A 24 37.42 -4.68 -11.74
N ASN A 25 37.27 -4.28 -10.47
CA ASN A 25 36.03 -3.81 -9.89
C ASN A 25 36.14 -2.37 -9.35
N LYS A 26 37.03 -1.55 -9.87
CA LYS A 26 37.27 -0.17 -9.42
C LYS A 26 35.97 0.63 -9.28
N GLN A 27 35.05 0.46 -10.22
CA GLN A 27 33.77 1.16 -10.24
C GLN A 27 32.87 0.86 -9.02
N SER A 28 33.12 -0.22 -8.27
CA SER A 28 32.39 -0.57 -7.06
C SER A 28 32.97 0.04 -5.79
N PHE A 29 34.16 0.67 -5.89
CA PHE A 29 34.89 1.19 -4.74
C PHE A 29 34.99 2.72 -4.77
N PHE A 30 33.82 3.38 -4.76
CA PHE A 30 33.73 4.82 -4.63
C PHE A 30 33.08 5.23 -3.31
N GLU A 31 33.54 6.33 -2.75
CA GLU A 31 32.70 7.11 -1.86
C GLU A 31 31.64 7.81 -2.70
N PRO A 32 30.35 7.65 -2.41
CA PRO A 32 29.32 8.29 -3.19
C PRO A 32 29.40 9.81 -3.06
N GLN A 33 28.99 10.52 -4.10
CA GLN A 33 28.77 11.94 -4.04
C GLN A 33 27.82 12.29 -2.88
N LYS A 34 28.13 13.36 -2.15
CA LYS A 34 27.29 13.90 -1.07
C LYS A 34 26.94 15.34 -1.39
N VAL A 35 25.73 15.70 -1.07
CA VAL A 35 25.25 17.07 -1.20
C VAL A 35 24.72 17.59 0.13
N LYS A 36 24.80 18.88 0.32
CA LYS A 36 24.19 19.66 1.36
C LYS A 36 23.37 20.73 0.65
N VAL A 37 22.13 20.93 1.03
CA VAL A 37 21.22 21.87 0.37
C VAL A 37 20.69 22.90 1.36
N ASP A 38 20.48 24.10 0.89
CA ASP A 38 19.61 25.07 1.53
C ASP A 38 18.19 24.86 0.99
N PHE A 39 17.20 25.07 1.85
CA PHE A 39 15.81 24.90 1.47
C PHE A 39 14.88 25.78 2.29
N VAL A 40 13.77 26.15 1.67
CA VAL A 40 12.63 26.79 2.33
C VAL A 40 11.48 25.81 2.40
N GLU A 41 10.73 25.87 3.48
CA GLU A 41 9.59 25.00 3.76
C GLU A 41 8.34 25.84 3.98
N LEU A 42 7.29 25.53 3.26
CA LEU A 42 5.95 26.07 3.42
C LEU A 42 5.02 24.96 3.86
N SER A 43 4.33 25.14 4.99
CA SER A 43 3.38 24.13 5.50
C SER A 43 2.05 24.75 5.89
N THR A 44 0.98 23.99 5.78
CA THR A 44 -0.36 24.40 6.23
C THR A 44 -0.38 24.73 7.72
N GLU A 45 0.44 24.08 8.55
CA GLU A 45 0.57 24.39 9.97
C GLU A 45 1.14 25.79 10.22
N GLN A 46 2.16 26.21 9.43
CA GLN A 46 2.71 27.56 9.54
C GLN A 46 1.68 28.60 9.10
N VAL A 47 0.98 28.37 7.99
CA VAL A 47 -0.07 29.25 7.48
C VAL A 47 -1.21 29.37 8.48
N ALA A 48 -1.66 28.27 9.07
CA ALA A 48 -2.76 28.24 10.03
C ALA A 48 -2.49 29.10 11.30
N LYS A 49 -1.24 29.23 11.72
CA LYS A 49 -0.87 30.06 12.89
C LYS A 49 -1.16 31.55 12.69
N ASN A 50 -1.18 32.00 11.44
CA ASN A 50 -1.39 33.40 11.09
C ASN A 50 -2.84 33.73 10.76
N ILE A 51 -3.72 32.71 10.63
CA ILE A 51 -5.13 32.89 10.33
C ILE A 51 -5.90 33.09 11.63
N LYS A 52 -6.65 34.18 11.71
CA LYS A 52 -7.54 34.50 12.83
C LYS A 52 -8.89 34.92 12.26
N ALA A 53 -9.90 34.17 12.57
CA ALA A 53 -11.27 34.52 12.22
C ALA A 53 -11.76 35.68 13.12
N SER A 54 -12.31 36.72 12.53
CA SER A 54 -13.11 37.72 13.24
C SER A 54 -14.53 37.19 13.46
N ASP A 55 -15.27 37.83 14.38
CA ASP A 55 -16.69 37.47 14.57
C ASP A 55 -17.52 37.79 13.32
N ASP A 56 -17.17 38.84 12.57
CA ASP A 56 -17.83 39.17 11.30
C ASP A 56 -17.59 38.10 10.22
N ASP A 57 -16.34 37.59 10.12
CA ASP A 57 -16.03 36.50 9.19
C ASP A 57 -16.82 35.23 9.51
N LEU A 58 -16.90 34.90 10.78
CA LEU A 58 -17.66 33.73 11.25
C LEU A 58 -19.15 33.89 11.04
N PHE A 59 -19.69 35.11 11.23
CA PHE A 59 -21.10 35.39 11.02
C PHE A 59 -21.45 35.29 9.52
N ASN A 60 -20.65 35.86 8.65
CA ASN A 60 -20.83 35.74 7.21
C ASN A 60 -20.79 34.26 6.77
N LEU A 61 -19.83 33.49 7.30
CA LEU A 61 -19.73 32.05 7.02
C LEU A 61 -20.95 31.27 7.52
N TYR A 62 -21.52 31.66 8.69
CA TYR A 62 -22.73 31.08 9.22
C TYR A 62 -23.93 31.33 8.30
N GLU A 63 -24.09 32.56 7.78
CA GLU A 63 -25.14 32.89 6.84
C GLU A 63 -25.01 32.12 5.52
N ASP A 64 -23.79 32.02 4.99
CA ASP A 64 -23.50 31.27 3.76
C ASP A 64 -23.75 29.77 3.92
N GLU A 65 -23.49 29.22 5.11
CA GLU A 65 -23.60 27.79 5.41
C GLU A 65 -24.86 27.42 6.23
N GLN A 66 -25.86 28.29 6.30
CA GLN A 66 -27.06 28.12 7.14
C GLN A 66 -27.75 26.77 6.91
N ALA A 67 -27.81 26.30 5.66
CA ALA A 67 -28.36 25.01 5.29
C ALA A 67 -27.66 23.83 5.99
N ARG A 68 -26.34 23.93 6.22
CA ARG A 68 -25.54 22.91 6.93
C ARG A 68 -25.92 22.77 8.40
N PHE A 69 -26.39 23.85 9.00
CA PHE A 69 -26.75 23.93 10.41
C PHE A 69 -28.24 23.81 10.65
N SER A 70 -29.01 23.53 9.60
CA SER A 70 -30.43 23.39 9.63
C SER A 70 -30.84 21.92 9.43
N THR A 71 -31.85 21.49 10.18
CA THR A 71 -32.55 20.23 9.89
C THR A 71 -33.53 20.43 8.75
N GLU A 72 -33.79 19.44 7.96
CA GLU A 72 -34.85 19.48 6.97
C GLU A 72 -36.23 19.42 7.66
N GLU A 73 -37.24 20.05 7.06
CA GLU A 73 -38.61 19.89 7.49
C GLU A 73 -39.09 18.46 7.20
N GLU A 74 -39.66 17.81 8.21
CA GLU A 74 -40.22 16.47 8.07
C GLU A 74 -41.75 16.52 8.27
N ARG A 75 -42.46 15.76 7.46
CA ARG A 75 -43.90 15.56 7.56
C ARG A 75 -44.19 14.12 7.96
N LYS A 76 -45.10 13.93 8.93
CA LYS A 76 -45.66 12.62 9.25
C LYS A 76 -47.07 12.53 8.75
N ALA A 77 -47.36 11.58 7.85
CA ALA A 77 -48.68 11.44 7.27
C ALA A 77 -49.16 9.97 7.26
N GLN A 78 -50.47 9.82 7.26
CA GLN A 78 -51.15 8.59 6.86
C GLN A 78 -51.75 8.78 5.48
N HIS A 79 -51.86 7.70 4.69
CA HIS A 79 -52.56 7.75 3.42
C HIS A 79 -53.46 6.54 3.17
N ILE A 80 -54.44 6.72 2.29
CA ILE A 80 -55.26 5.66 1.70
C ILE A 80 -55.14 5.78 0.19
N LEU A 81 -54.65 4.75 -0.48
CA LEU A 81 -54.56 4.68 -1.94
C LEU A 81 -55.68 3.87 -2.51
N VAL A 82 -56.42 4.43 -3.46
CA VAL A 82 -57.53 3.76 -4.16
C VAL A 82 -57.48 4.03 -5.67
N ALA A 83 -58.12 3.15 -6.45
CA ALA A 83 -58.09 3.23 -7.89
C ALA A 83 -59.04 4.30 -8.48
N SER A 84 -60.13 4.68 -7.77
CA SER A 84 -61.10 5.61 -8.30
C SER A 84 -61.29 6.87 -7.45
N GLU A 85 -61.57 7.97 -8.11
CA GLU A 85 -61.80 9.26 -7.48
C GLU A 85 -63.09 9.25 -6.63
N GLU A 86 -64.14 8.55 -7.10
CA GLU A 86 -65.42 8.45 -6.40
C GLU A 86 -65.25 7.75 -5.06
N LEU A 87 -64.43 6.67 -5.02
CA LEU A 87 -64.15 5.98 -3.76
C LEU A 87 -63.32 6.88 -2.83
N ALA A 88 -62.32 7.60 -3.35
CA ALA A 88 -61.55 8.54 -2.56
C ALA A 88 -62.42 9.65 -1.95
N LYS A 89 -63.32 10.25 -2.72
CA LYS A 89 -64.31 11.24 -2.23
C LYS A 89 -65.19 10.66 -1.15
N THR A 90 -65.66 9.40 -1.31
CA THR A 90 -66.47 8.69 -0.31
C THR A 90 -65.69 8.52 1.01
N ILE A 91 -64.40 8.14 0.93
CA ILE A 91 -63.51 8.01 2.08
C ILE A 91 -63.35 9.36 2.79
N VAL A 92 -63.09 10.45 2.05
CA VAL A 92 -63.00 11.81 2.62
C VAL A 92 -64.29 12.18 3.35
N ALA A 93 -65.45 11.88 2.76
CA ALA A 93 -66.76 12.16 3.44
C ALA A 93 -66.91 11.36 4.72
N GLN A 94 -66.52 10.10 4.77
CA GLN A 94 -66.51 9.26 5.97
C GLN A 94 -65.56 9.76 7.05
N LEU A 95 -64.39 10.19 6.66
CA LEU A 95 -63.41 10.80 7.58
C LEU A 95 -63.95 12.09 8.20
N LYS A 96 -64.61 12.94 7.42
CA LYS A 96 -65.26 14.15 7.89
C LYS A 96 -66.45 13.83 8.86
N GLN A 97 -67.05 12.64 8.77
CA GLN A 97 -68.05 12.16 9.70
C GLN A 97 -67.48 11.50 10.96
N GLY A 98 -66.16 11.47 11.10
CA GLY A 98 -65.48 10.92 12.26
C GLY A 98 -65.14 9.44 12.21
N VAL A 99 -65.31 8.78 11.05
CA VAL A 99 -64.81 7.40 10.88
C VAL A 99 -63.34 7.32 11.02
N ALA A 100 -62.83 6.32 11.73
CA ALA A 100 -61.41 6.17 11.99
C ALA A 100 -60.59 5.91 10.69
N PHE A 101 -59.54 6.67 10.51
CA PHE A 101 -58.65 6.57 9.32
C PHE A 101 -58.08 5.17 9.16
N ALA A 102 -57.59 4.56 10.26
CA ALA A 102 -57.02 3.21 10.29
C ALA A 102 -57.99 2.15 9.72
N GLY A 103 -59.27 2.21 10.13
CA GLY A 103 -60.31 1.28 9.65
C GLY A 103 -60.59 1.42 8.15
N LEU A 104 -60.54 2.64 7.63
CA LEU A 104 -60.73 2.90 6.21
C LEU A 104 -59.47 2.51 5.40
N ALA A 105 -58.26 2.71 5.94
CA ALA A 105 -57.03 2.29 5.36
C ALA A 105 -56.96 0.76 5.21
N ALA A 106 -57.18 0.04 6.28
CA ALA A 106 -57.22 -1.43 6.28
C ALA A 106 -58.24 -2.00 5.29
N LYS A 107 -59.42 -1.34 5.18
CA LYS A 107 -60.51 -1.81 4.33
C LYS A 107 -60.35 -1.48 2.86
N HIS A 108 -59.83 -0.30 2.54
CA HIS A 108 -59.92 0.25 1.18
C HIS A 108 -58.56 0.52 0.53
N SER A 109 -57.47 0.65 1.31
CA SER A 109 -56.16 1.00 0.74
C SER A 109 -55.61 -0.13 -0.10
N GLN A 110 -55.10 0.23 -1.29
CA GLN A 110 -54.35 -0.64 -2.18
C GLN A 110 -52.85 -0.60 -1.89
N ASP A 111 -52.38 0.32 -1.06
CA ASP A 111 -50.99 0.35 -0.64
C ASP A 111 -50.71 -0.73 0.40
N THR A 112 -50.07 -1.81 -0.06
CA THR A 112 -49.73 -2.96 0.79
C THR A 112 -48.64 -2.64 1.81
N GLY A 113 -47.88 -1.55 1.61
CA GLY A 113 -46.81 -1.15 2.51
C GLY A 113 -47.29 -0.49 3.80
N SER A 114 -48.44 0.21 3.76
CA SER A 114 -48.94 0.98 4.90
C SER A 114 -50.34 0.59 5.38
N LYS A 115 -51.17 -0.06 4.54
CA LYS A 115 -52.57 -0.34 4.88
C LYS A 115 -52.78 -1.10 6.20
N ASP A 116 -51.89 -2.05 6.52
CA ASP A 116 -51.97 -2.87 7.73
C ASP A 116 -51.30 -2.17 8.95
N ASN A 117 -50.68 -1.00 8.71
CA ASN A 117 -50.13 -0.11 9.70
C ASN A 117 -50.89 1.23 9.71
N ASP A 118 -52.22 1.18 9.73
CA ASP A 118 -53.09 2.35 9.81
C ASP A 118 -52.91 3.39 8.68
N GLY A 119 -52.23 3.00 7.58
CA GLY A 119 -51.83 3.89 6.50
C GLY A 119 -50.63 4.77 6.82
N ASP A 120 -49.89 4.54 7.93
CA ASP A 120 -48.79 5.38 8.41
C ASP A 120 -47.56 5.23 7.51
N LEU A 121 -47.12 6.36 6.99
CA LEU A 121 -45.90 6.48 6.15
C LEU A 121 -44.66 6.88 6.95
N GLY A 122 -44.81 7.12 8.26
CA GLY A 122 -43.73 7.68 9.06
C GLY A 122 -43.43 9.14 8.74
N PHE A 123 -42.23 9.61 9.17
CA PHE A 123 -41.70 10.91 8.80
C PHE A 123 -41.00 10.82 7.46
N PHE A 124 -41.19 11.84 6.60
CA PHE A 124 -40.52 11.98 5.32
C PHE A 124 -40.18 13.45 5.05
N THR A 125 -39.07 13.68 4.34
CA THR A 125 -38.62 14.99 3.86
C THR A 125 -39.07 15.22 2.43
N LEU A 126 -38.82 16.43 1.91
CA LEU A 126 -38.98 16.73 0.47
C LEU A 126 -38.09 15.81 -0.40
N GLY A 127 -38.60 15.39 -1.55
CA GLY A 127 -37.91 14.54 -2.51
C GLY A 127 -38.09 13.02 -2.27
N VAL A 128 -38.81 12.62 -1.23
CA VAL A 128 -39.06 11.21 -0.88
C VAL A 128 -40.32 10.66 -1.53
N MET A 129 -41.36 11.47 -1.63
CA MET A 129 -42.68 11.06 -2.17
C MET A 129 -42.83 11.50 -3.63
N VAL A 130 -43.83 10.93 -4.32
CA VAL A 130 -44.15 11.38 -5.67
C VAL A 130 -44.61 12.84 -5.66
N PRO A 131 -44.31 13.63 -6.72
CA PRO A 131 -44.43 15.09 -6.70
C PRO A 131 -45.83 15.61 -6.28
N GLU A 132 -46.93 15.01 -6.78
CA GLU A 132 -48.28 15.44 -6.51
C GLU A 132 -48.68 15.16 -5.05
N PHE A 133 -48.26 14.01 -4.51
CA PHE A 133 -48.47 13.67 -3.11
C PHE A 133 -47.68 14.62 -2.19
N GLU A 134 -46.43 14.83 -2.50
CA GLU A 134 -45.52 15.67 -1.73
C GLU A 134 -46.00 17.12 -1.71
N ALA A 135 -46.29 17.70 -2.88
CA ALA A 135 -46.82 19.07 -2.97
C ALA A 135 -48.06 19.27 -2.10
N LYS A 136 -48.97 18.27 -2.08
CA LYS A 136 -50.16 18.34 -1.22
C LYS A 136 -49.81 18.19 0.25
N ALA A 137 -49.01 17.18 0.61
CA ALA A 137 -48.64 16.90 2.00
C ALA A 137 -47.94 18.09 2.66
N PHE A 138 -47.02 18.74 1.93
CA PHE A 138 -46.24 19.92 2.41
C PHE A 138 -47.11 21.24 2.42
N ALA A 139 -48.25 21.28 1.74
CA ALA A 139 -49.19 22.39 1.82
C ALA A 139 -50.22 22.26 2.93
N MET A 140 -50.34 21.09 3.59
CA MET A 140 -51.33 20.80 4.62
C MET A 140 -50.91 21.25 6.02
N GLN A 141 -51.88 21.47 6.89
CA GLN A 141 -51.68 21.71 8.32
C GLN A 141 -51.81 20.40 9.13
N GLU A 142 -51.27 20.38 10.35
CA GLU A 142 -51.44 19.23 11.24
C GLU A 142 -52.92 18.92 11.51
N GLY A 143 -53.26 17.65 11.39
CA GLY A 143 -54.64 17.15 11.57
C GLY A 143 -55.53 17.26 10.33
N GLU A 144 -55.06 17.93 9.27
CA GLU A 144 -55.82 18.10 8.02
C GLU A 144 -55.94 16.80 7.25
N VAL A 145 -57.08 16.58 6.60
CA VAL A 145 -57.34 15.51 5.63
C VAL A 145 -57.46 16.15 4.25
N SER A 146 -56.69 15.67 3.29
CA SER A 146 -56.71 16.19 1.92
C SER A 146 -58.00 15.84 1.17
N ASP A 147 -58.32 16.62 0.15
CA ASP A 147 -59.11 16.12 -0.96
C ASP A 147 -58.32 15.04 -1.73
N PRO A 148 -58.99 14.22 -2.58
CA PRO A 148 -58.31 13.19 -3.34
C PRO A 148 -57.16 13.77 -4.19
N VAL A 149 -55.95 13.24 -4.00
CA VAL A 149 -54.75 13.61 -4.75
C VAL A 149 -54.46 12.54 -5.80
N LYS A 150 -54.48 12.93 -7.07
CA LYS A 150 -54.22 12.00 -8.18
C LYS A 150 -52.71 11.87 -8.41
N THR A 151 -52.21 10.63 -8.51
CA THR A 151 -50.88 10.29 -8.94
C THR A 151 -50.93 9.17 -9.98
N ASP A 152 -49.79 8.72 -10.49
CA ASP A 152 -49.73 7.56 -11.38
C ASP A 152 -50.14 6.25 -10.71
N PHE A 153 -50.12 6.17 -9.38
CA PHE A 153 -50.54 4.99 -8.61
C PHE A 153 -52.07 4.95 -8.33
N GLY A 154 -52.77 6.05 -8.51
CA GLY A 154 -54.19 6.17 -8.22
C GLY A 154 -54.51 7.45 -7.47
N TYR A 155 -55.54 7.39 -6.63
CA TYR A 155 -56.01 8.51 -5.82
C TYR A 155 -55.65 8.30 -4.37
N HIS A 156 -54.94 9.25 -3.78
CA HIS A 156 -54.53 9.25 -2.38
C HIS A 156 -55.43 10.15 -1.56
N VAL A 157 -55.88 9.67 -0.41
CA VAL A 157 -56.43 10.52 0.67
C VAL A 157 -55.37 10.59 1.74
N ILE A 158 -54.87 11.79 2.00
CA ILE A 158 -53.74 12.05 2.90
C ILE A 158 -54.28 12.67 4.19
N LYS A 159 -53.78 12.21 5.33
CA LYS A 159 -53.97 12.89 6.63
C LYS A 159 -52.60 13.27 7.17
N LEU A 160 -52.40 14.55 7.36
CA LEU A 160 -51.16 15.03 7.96
C LEU A 160 -51.24 14.94 9.47
N ASN A 161 -50.40 14.14 10.09
CA ASN A 161 -50.42 13.89 11.53
C ASN A 161 -49.54 14.86 12.31
N LYS A 162 -48.33 15.17 11.75
CA LYS A 162 -47.36 16.02 12.44
C LYS A 162 -46.43 16.73 11.45
N ILE A 163 -46.04 17.95 11.79
CA ILE A 163 -45.02 18.73 11.17
C ILE A 163 -43.82 18.85 12.13
N LYS A 164 -42.67 18.51 11.68
CA LYS A 164 -41.42 18.80 12.35
C LYS A 164 -40.69 19.86 11.53
N ALA A 165 -40.82 21.09 11.99
CA ALA A 165 -40.29 22.25 11.25
C ALA A 165 -38.75 22.20 11.18
N THR A 166 -38.21 22.87 10.18
CA THR A 166 -36.79 23.16 10.11
C THR A 166 -36.31 23.86 11.38
N GLU A 167 -35.29 23.29 12.01
CA GLU A 167 -34.62 23.90 13.15
C GLU A 167 -33.20 24.27 12.73
N THR A 168 -32.87 25.56 12.80
CA THR A 168 -31.49 26.04 12.53
C THR A 168 -30.80 26.25 13.87
N LYS A 169 -29.61 25.62 14.04
CA LYS A 169 -28.78 25.86 15.22
C LYS A 169 -28.31 27.30 15.20
N SER A 170 -28.33 27.96 16.36
CA SER A 170 -27.88 29.35 16.49
C SER A 170 -26.38 29.48 16.23
N PHE A 171 -25.96 30.66 15.78
CA PHE A 171 -24.54 31.02 15.59
C PHE A 171 -23.68 30.64 16.80
N GLU A 172 -24.11 30.99 18.01
CA GLU A 172 -23.37 30.67 19.23
C GLU A 172 -23.18 29.18 19.46
N THR A 173 -24.16 28.36 19.04
CA THR A 173 -24.09 26.90 19.19
C THR A 173 -23.06 26.28 18.25
N VAL A 174 -22.86 26.86 17.08
CA VAL A 174 -21.99 26.31 16.02
C VAL A 174 -20.68 27.06 15.87
N ARG A 175 -20.42 28.07 16.71
CA ARG A 175 -19.27 28.97 16.62
C ARG A 175 -17.93 28.21 16.54
N ASP A 176 -17.72 27.19 17.35
CA ASP A 176 -16.49 26.41 17.34
C ASP A 176 -16.32 25.58 16.04
N GLU A 177 -17.42 25.14 15.47
CA GLU A 177 -17.44 24.44 14.17
C GLU A 177 -17.15 25.42 13.04
N LEU A 178 -17.69 26.64 13.09
CA LEU A 178 -17.42 27.70 12.14
C LEU A 178 -15.95 28.13 12.18
N VAL A 179 -15.33 28.25 13.35
CA VAL A 179 -13.90 28.55 13.46
C VAL A 179 -13.06 27.50 12.75
N LYS A 180 -13.36 26.21 12.91
CA LYS A 180 -12.67 25.13 12.21
C LYS A 180 -12.85 25.23 10.69
N LEU A 181 -14.10 25.39 10.25
CA LEU A 181 -14.44 25.48 8.84
C LEU A 181 -13.79 26.69 8.17
N TYR A 182 -13.80 27.85 8.85
CA TYR A 182 -13.15 29.05 8.38
C TYR A 182 -11.63 28.85 8.23
N ASN A 183 -11.00 28.33 9.27
CA ASN A 183 -9.56 28.09 9.27
C ASN A 183 -9.17 27.10 8.16
N GLU A 184 -9.90 26.02 7.99
CA GLU A 184 -9.67 25.04 6.92
C GLU A 184 -9.76 25.69 5.53
N ARG A 185 -10.77 26.53 5.29
CA ARG A 185 -10.95 27.24 4.00
C ARG A 185 -9.85 28.26 3.75
N GLU A 186 -9.55 29.12 4.72
CA GLU A 186 -8.55 30.15 4.56
C GLU A 186 -7.13 29.59 4.48
N VAL A 187 -6.83 28.49 5.19
CA VAL A 187 -5.56 27.77 5.03
C VAL A 187 -5.43 27.25 3.60
N GLN A 188 -6.44 26.57 3.08
CA GLN A 188 -6.39 26.02 1.71
C GLN A 188 -6.22 27.11 0.65
N LYS A 189 -6.93 28.21 0.79
CA LYS A 189 -6.80 29.37 -0.11
C LYS A 189 -5.43 30.01 -0.03
N SER A 190 -4.94 30.21 1.19
CA SER A 190 -3.64 30.82 1.45
C SER A 190 -2.49 29.95 0.98
N ILE A 191 -2.53 28.64 1.24
CA ILE A 191 -1.47 27.72 0.82
C ILE A 191 -1.35 27.67 -0.70
N TYR A 192 -2.48 27.66 -1.42
CA TYR A 192 -2.49 27.71 -2.88
C TYR A 192 -1.79 28.97 -3.41
N ASN A 193 -2.15 30.14 -2.88
CA ASN A 193 -1.55 31.41 -3.30
C ASN A 193 -0.06 31.49 -2.95
N LEU A 194 0.31 31.03 -1.76
CA LEU A 194 1.69 31.07 -1.28
C LEU A 194 2.59 30.06 -2.01
N THR A 195 2.08 28.89 -2.39
CA THR A 195 2.83 27.92 -3.21
C THR A 195 3.08 28.46 -4.62
N ASP A 196 2.08 29.08 -5.23
CA ASP A 196 2.24 29.75 -6.54
C ASP A 196 3.25 30.89 -6.47
N GLN A 197 3.15 31.72 -5.44
CA GLN A 197 4.11 32.81 -5.21
C GLN A 197 5.53 32.28 -4.97
N LEU A 198 5.71 31.27 -4.13
CA LEU A 198 7.03 30.66 -3.87
C LEU A 198 7.63 30.07 -5.14
N SER A 199 6.81 29.37 -5.94
CA SER A 199 7.25 28.79 -7.21
C SER A 199 7.78 29.88 -8.18
N ASN A 200 7.04 30.98 -8.32
CA ASN A 200 7.42 32.10 -9.20
C ASN A 200 8.69 32.79 -8.70
N LEU A 201 8.76 33.12 -7.41
CA LEU A 201 9.93 33.77 -6.82
C LEU A 201 11.18 32.88 -6.89
N ALA A 202 11.03 31.58 -6.64
CA ALA A 202 12.14 30.64 -6.73
C ALA A 202 12.66 30.46 -8.17
N TYR A 203 11.82 30.68 -9.17
CA TYR A 203 12.23 30.67 -10.57
C TYR A 203 13.00 31.92 -10.97
N GLU A 204 12.61 33.08 -10.44
CA GLU A 204 13.15 34.39 -10.84
C GLU A 204 14.35 34.85 -10.00
N LEU A 205 14.42 34.43 -8.73
CA LEU A 205 15.36 34.95 -7.74
C LEU A 205 16.26 33.83 -7.15
N SER A 206 17.23 34.22 -6.32
CA SER A 206 17.93 33.30 -5.46
C SER A 206 16.98 32.74 -4.39
N LEU A 207 17.30 31.56 -3.82
CA LEU A 207 16.46 30.98 -2.78
C LEU A 207 16.42 31.84 -1.51
N GLU A 208 17.52 32.53 -1.21
CA GLU A 208 17.65 33.47 -0.11
C GLU A 208 16.70 34.67 -0.28
N GLU A 209 16.68 35.28 -1.47
CA GLU A 209 15.80 36.41 -1.79
C GLU A 209 14.33 36.00 -1.79
N ALA A 210 14.00 34.82 -2.31
CA ALA A 210 12.65 34.27 -2.27
C ALA A 210 12.17 34.01 -0.82
N ALA A 211 13.07 33.48 0.02
CA ALA A 211 12.80 33.26 1.45
C ALA A 211 12.53 34.58 2.18
N GLU A 212 13.37 35.60 1.92
CA GLU A 212 13.23 36.92 2.56
C GLU A 212 11.92 37.61 2.15
N GLN A 213 11.56 37.57 0.85
CA GLN A 213 10.32 38.21 0.37
C GLN A 213 9.05 37.54 0.92
N MET A 214 9.12 36.27 1.26
CA MET A 214 7.99 35.52 1.80
C MET A 214 8.02 35.36 3.32
N ASP A 215 9.00 35.95 4.01
CA ASP A 215 9.22 35.78 5.45
C ASP A 215 9.32 34.29 5.85
N LEU A 216 10.00 33.50 5.01
CA LEU A 216 10.24 32.07 5.26
C LEU A 216 11.65 31.84 5.79
N GLU A 217 11.78 30.88 6.70
CA GLU A 217 13.08 30.47 7.24
C GLU A 217 13.89 29.68 6.20
N LEU A 218 15.09 30.17 5.88
CA LEU A 218 16.06 29.43 5.09
C LEU A 218 16.76 28.39 5.99
N LYS A 219 16.57 27.13 5.69
CA LYS A 219 17.13 25.99 6.43
C LYS A 219 18.25 25.35 5.62
N THR A 220 19.21 24.74 6.32
CA THR A 220 20.31 24.01 5.71
C THR A 220 20.30 22.55 6.16
N SER A 221 20.37 21.61 5.22
CA SER A 221 20.41 20.17 5.53
C SER A 221 21.77 19.71 6.04
N GLU A 222 21.84 18.51 6.63
CA GLU A 222 23.09 17.77 6.73
C GLU A 222 23.49 17.20 5.36
N PHE A 223 24.77 16.75 5.24
CA PHE A 223 25.20 16.04 4.04
C PHE A 223 24.48 14.71 3.87
N PHE A 224 23.98 14.45 2.68
CA PHE A 224 23.34 13.18 2.32
C PHE A 224 23.76 12.69 0.93
N THR A 225 23.54 11.39 0.68
CA THR A 225 23.80 10.73 -0.60
C THR A 225 22.49 10.49 -1.33
N GLN A 226 22.56 10.22 -2.63
CA GLN A 226 21.39 9.90 -3.46
C GLN A 226 20.60 8.68 -2.95
N ASN A 227 21.26 7.73 -2.28
CA ASN A 227 20.63 6.52 -1.76
C ASN A 227 20.25 6.63 -0.27
N THR A 228 20.23 7.84 0.31
CA THR A 228 19.83 8.01 1.72
C THR A 228 18.37 7.61 1.95
N LYS A 229 18.13 7.03 3.14
CA LYS A 229 16.76 6.74 3.62
C LYS A 229 16.34 7.70 4.74
N LYS A 230 17.17 8.71 5.03
CA LYS A 230 16.92 9.67 6.11
C LYS A 230 16.15 10.90 5.65
N GLN A 231 16.06 11.11 4.35
CA GLN A 231 15.34 12.21 3.72
C GLN A 231 14.20 11.65 2.85
N ASP A 232 13.21 12.48 2.57
CA ASP A 232 12.15 12.15 1.64
C ASP A 232 12.71 11.87 0.23
N ALA A 233 12.13 10.91 -0.48
CA ALA A 233 12.62 10.49 -1.79
C ALA A 233 12.51 11.61 -2.85
N LYS A 234 11.43 12.43 -2.81
CA LYS A 234 11.25 13.55 -3.72
C LYS A 234 12.27 14.67 -3.43
N PHE A 235 12.53 14.92 -2.14
CA PHE A 235 13.57 15.86 -1.72
C PHE A 235 14.95 15.46 -2.23
N VAL A 236 15.30 14.17 -2.09
CA VAL A 236 16.56 13.63 -2.59
C VAL A 236 16.61 13.71 -4.11
N ALA A 237 15.54 13.31 -4.81
CA ALA A 237 15.47 13.36 -6.27
C ALA A 237 15.70 14.78 -6.79
N ALA A 238 15.07 15.78 -6.21
CA ALA A 238 15.26 17.17 -6.59
C ALA A 238 16.68 17.68 -6.35
N ALA A 239 17.30 17.32 -5.20
CA ALA A 239 18.67 17.73 -4.90
C ALA A 239 19.71 17.12 -5.86
N TYR A 240 19.38 15.97 -6.47
CA TYR A 240 20.22 15.28 -7.44
C TYR A 240 19.75 15.48 -8.89
N SER A 241 18.78 16.36 -9.16
CA SER A 241 18.38 16.73 -10.52
C SER A 241 19.49 17.49 -11.23
N ASP A 242 19.47 17.53 -12.55
CA ASP A 242 20.50 18.25 -13.33
C ASP A 242 20.45 19.76 -13.05
N GLU A 243 19.24 20.31 -12.94
CA GLU A 243 19.00 21.72 -12.66
C GLU A 243 19.62 22.15 -11.34
N VAL A 244 19.39 21.40 -10.29
CA VAL A 244 19.86 21.73 -8.95
C VAL A 244 21.34 21.34 -8.76
N LEU A 245 21.71 20.11 -9.11
CA LEU A 245 23.05 19.57 -8.82
C LEU A 245 24.13 20.18 -9.72
N ASN A 246 23.86 20.32 -11.02
CA ASN A 246 24.87 20.69 -12.01
C ASN A 246 24.77 22.16 -12.43
N LYS A 247 23.55 22.66 -12.67
CA LYS A 247 23.34 24.05 -13.05
C LYS A 247 23.33 24.99 -11.83
N GLY A 248 23.07 24.47 -10.61
CA GLY A 248 23.01 25.26 -9.39
C GLY A 248 21.78 26.16 -9.30
N GLU A 249 20.71 25.79 -10.01
CA GLU A 249 19.43 26.48 -9.98
C GLU A 249 18.63 26.07 -8.74
N ASN A 250 17.59 26.80 -8.41
CA ASN A 250 16.60 26.36 -7.44
C ASN A 250 15.78 25.19 -8.01
N SER A 251 15.33 24.29 -7.15
CA SER A 251 14.39 23.26 -7.60
C SER A 251 13.02 23.86 -7.94
N GLU A 252 12.23 23.14 -8.72
CA GLU A 252 10.79 23.36 -8.74
C GLU A 252 10.21 23.17 -7.34
N LEU A 253 8.98 23.65 -7.14
CA LEU A 253 8.23 23.42 -5.91
C LEU A 253 7.94 21.92 -5.74
N ILE A 254 8.34 21.37 -4.61
CA ILE A 254 8.21 19.93 -4.30
C ILE A 254 7.14 19.76 -3.23
N GLU A 255 6.09 19.02 -3.53
CA GLU A 255 5.14 18.55 -2.53
C GLU A 255 5.65 17.26 -1.87
N LEU A 256 6.22 17.37 -0.68
CA LEU A 256 6.71 16.24 0.11
C LEU A 256 5.56 15.45 0.75
N ALA A 257 4.53 16.16 1.21
CA ALA A 257 3.29 15.62 1.74
C ALA A 257 2.16 16.59 1.39
N LYS A 258 0.90 16.16 1.52
CA LYS A 258 -0.29 16.97 1.24
C LYS A 258 -0.26 18.39 1.83
N ASP A 259 0.48 18.54 2.92
CA ASP A 259 0.50 19.78 3.73
C ASP A 259 1.89 20.42 3.81
N LYS A 260 2.85 19.96 2.97
CA LYS A 260 4.25 20.39 3.09
C LYS A 260 4.91 20.53 1.73
N PHE A 261 5.35 21.74 1.44
CA PHE A 261 5.99 22.14 0.19
C PHE A 261 7.40 22.64 0.45
N VAL A 262 8.31 22.37 -0.47
CA VAL A 262 9.74 22.73 -0.33
C VAL A 262 10.28 23.19 -1.67
N VAL A 263 11.13 24.20 -1.65
CA VAL A 263 12.08 24.53 -2.71
C VAL A 263 13.48 24.43 -2.13
N LEU A 264 14.42 23.87 -2.88
CA LEU A 264 15.78 23.65 -2.41
C LEU A 264 16.83 24.08 -3.47
N ARG A 265 18.04 24.32 -3.00
CA ARG A 265 19.22 24.66 -3.82
C ARG A 265 20.46 24.01 -3.24
N ILE A 266 21.44 23.69 -4.08
CA ILE A 266 22.75 23.20 -3.60
C ILE A 266 23.47 24.28 -2.81
N ASN A 267 23.79 23.95 -1.56
CA ASN A 267 24.70 24.72 -0.71
C ASN A 267 26.15 24.24 -0.91
N GLN A 268 26.38 22.91 -0.78
CA GLN A 268 27.70 22.32 -0.96
C GLN A 268 27.58 20.94 -1.60
N LYS A 269 28.58 20.57 -2.40
CA LYS A 269 28.72 19.23 -2.96
C LYS A 269 30.13 18.67 -2.73
N ILE A 270 30.20 17.41 -2.33
CA ILE A 270 31.43 16.63 -2.23
C ILE A 270 31.34 15.62 -3.37
N ALA A 271 32.26 15.76 -4.34
CA ALA A 271 32.31 14.84 -5.49
C ALA A 271 32.57 13.40 -5.04
N GLN A 272 32.06 12.44 -5.79
CA GLN A 272 32.44 11.05 -5.58
C GLN A 272 33.97 10.87 -5.69
N LYS A 273 34.52 10.06 -4.80
CA LYS A 273 35.96 9.82 -4.74
C LYS A 273 36.23 8.33 -4.80
N GLN A 274 37.19 7.94 -5.68
CA GLN A 274 37.72 6.58 -5.71
C GLN A 274 38.40 6.28 -4.37
N LYS A 275 37.99 5.21 -3.69
CA LYS A 275 38.68 4.70 -2.50
C LYS A 275 40.06 4.14 -2.89
N ALA A 276 41.02 4.43 -2.08
CA ALA A 276 42.34 3.84 -2.26
C ALA A 276 42.30 2.32 -1.98
N PHE A 277 43.17 1.56 -2.64
CA PHE A 277 43.27 0.11 -2.45
C PHE A 277 43.41 -0.27 -0.96
N ASP A 278 44.26 0.46 -0.23
CA ASP A 278 44.51 0.18 1.19
C ASP A 278 43.27 0.37 2.07
N GLU A 279 42.35 1.26 1.68
CA GLU A 279 41.11 1.50 2.41
C GLU A 279 40.12 0.33 2.28
N VAL A 280 40.16 -0.41 1.17
CA VAL A 280 39.21 -1.49 0.84
C VAL A 280 39.81 -2.89 0.88
N LYS A 281 41.17 -2.97 0.95
CA LYS A 281 41.92 -4.21 0.91
C LYS A 281 41.43 -5.27 1.91
N LEU A 282 41.16 -4.87 3.14
CA LEU A 282 40.68 -5.79 4.18
C LEU A 282 39.29 -6.34 3.85
N ASP A 283 38.41 -5.52 3.31
CA ASP A 283 37.04 -5.95 2.98
C ASP A 283 37.03 -6.83 1.73
N ILE A 284 37.86 -6.52 0.73
CA ILE A 284 38.08 -7.39 -0.43
C ILE A 284 38.64 -8.73 0.01
N ASN A 285 39.67 -8.74 0.90
CA ASN A 285 40.26 -9.97 1.42
C ASN A 285 39.20 -10.83 2.15
N LYS A 286 38.37 -10.23 3.00
CA LYS A 286 37.23 -10.93 3.68
C LYS A 286 36.27 -11.53 2.67
N TYR A 287 35.89 -10.74 1.66
CA TYR A 287 34.97 -11.20 0.62
C TYR A 287 35.55 -12.38 -0.16
N LEU A 288 36.80 -12.28 -0.64
CA LEU A 288 37.47 -13.35 -1.38
C LEU A 288 37.69 -14.59 -0.50
N SER A 289 38.04 -14.39 0.79
CA SER A 289 38.16 -15.47 1.75
C SER A 289 36.82 -16.21 1.95
N SER A 290 35.71 -15.48 2.03
CA SER A 290 34.38 -16.07 2.10
C SER A 290 34.05 -16.89 0.83
N LEU A 291 34.35 -16.34 -0.33
CA LEU A 291 34.12 -17.03 -1.61
C LEU A 291 34.94 -18.30 -1.73
N LEU A 292 36.27 -18.23 -1.40
CA LEU A 292 37.14 -19.38 -1.39
C LEU A 292 36.69 -20.43 -0.36
N ALA A 293 36.27 -20.03 0.82
CA ALA A 293 35.78 -20.94 1.83
C ALA A 293 34.48 -21.65 1.36
N LYS A 294 33.59 -20.94 0.68
CA LYS A 294 32.41 -21.53 0.05
C LYS A 294 32.81 -22.60 -0.97
N THR A 295 33.66 -22.25 -1.95
CA THR A 295 34.12 -23.20 -2.95
C THR A 295 34.86 -24.39 -2.32
N PHE A 296 35.59 -24.17 -1.24
CA PHE A 296 36.30 -25.20 -0.52
C PHE A 296 35.34 -26.23 0.12
N VAL A 297 34.27 -25.78 0.79
CA VAL A 297 33.31 -26.72 1.38
C VAL A 297 32.45 -27.42 0.32
N GLU A 298 32.13 -26.75 -0.77
CA GLU A 298 31.48 -27.36 -1.93
C GLU A 298 32.30 -28.51 -2.50
N LYS A 299 33.57 -28.26 -2.72
CA LYS A 299 34.53 -29.28 -3.23
C LYS A 299 34.64 -30.48 -2.29
N ILE A 300 34.74 -30.26 -0.97
CA ILE A 300 34.76 -31.34 0.01
C ILE A 300 33.46 -32.18 -0.06
N ALA A 301 32.30 -31.51 -0.14
CA ALA A 301 31.03 -32.22 -0.20
C ALA A 301 30.89 -33.04 -1.50
N ASP A 302 31.32 -32.49 -2.65
CA ASP A 302 31.30 -33.15 -3.93
C ASP A 302 32.28 -34.37 -3.98
N GLU A 303 33.52 -34.20 -3.53
CA GLU A 303 34.49 -35.30 -3.42
C GLU A 303 33.95 -36.42 -2.53
N MET A 304 33.40 -36.06 -1.37
CA MET A 304 32.83 -37.05 -0.43
C MET A 304 31.62 -37.79 -1.04
N SER A 305 30.69 -37.09 -1.68
CA SER A 305 29.53 -37.71 -2.30
C SER A 305 29.93 -38.62 -3.46
N THR A 306 30.93 -38.22 -4.23
CA THR A 306 31.48 -38.99 -5.36
C THR A 306 32.13 -40.29 -4.86
N SER A 307 33.03 -40.23 -3.87
CA SER A 307 33.65 -41.39 -3.27
C SER A 307 32.65 -42.38 -2.72
N LEU A 308 31.62 -41.91 -2.00
CA LEU A 308 30.53 -42.74 -1.45
C LEU A 308 29.72 -43.42 -2.54
N ASN A 309 29.40 -42.74 -3.64
CA ASN A 309 28.66 -43.36 -4.74
C ASN A 309 29.51 -44.38 -5.52
N GLN A 310 30.82 -44.24 -5.53
CA GLN A 310 31.77 -45.21 -6.11
C GLN A 310 32.07 -46.40 -5.21
N GLY A 311 31.53 -46.39 -3.95
CA GLY A 311 31.77 -47.43 -2.97
C GLY A 311 33.09 -47.30 -2.19
N ASP A 312 33.84 -46.24 -2.41
CA ASP A 312 35.08 -45.95 -1.66
C ASP A 312 34.77 -45.33 -0.29
N THR A 313 34.31 -46.14 0.60
CA THR A 313 34.00 -45.77 2.00
C THR A 313 35.24 -45.35 2.79
N SER A 314 36.45 -45.84 2.39
CA SER A 314 37.73 -45.46 3.03
C SER A 314 38.10 -44.02 2.77
N ALA A 315 38.02 -43.55 1.50
CA ALA A 315 38.23 -42.16 1.17
C ALA A 315 37.23 -41.21 1.83
N ALA A 316 35.96 -41.61 1.85
CA ALA A 316 34.93 -40.83 2.54
C ALA A 316 35.16 -40.75 4.06
N GLN A 317 35.60 -41.87 4.70
CA GLN A 317 35.92 -41.86 6.11
C GLN A 317 37.10 -40.96 6.44
N LYS A 318 38.14 -40.97 5.64
CA LYS A 318 39.28 -40.03 5.79
C LYS A 318 38.83 -38.57 5.73
N THR A 319 37.89 -38.24 4.85
CA THR A 319 37.32 -36.89 4.74
C THR A 319 36.49 -36.53 5.99
N ILE A 320 35.68 -37.47 6.48
CA ILE A 320 34.91 -37.33 7.73
C ILE A 320 35.84 -37.02 8.91
N ASP A 321 36.89 -37.83 9.07
CA ASP A 321 37.84 -37.71 10.20
C ASP A 321 38.65 -36.42 10.10
N LYS A 322 39.14 -36.06 8.89
CA LYS A 322 39.91 -34.85 8.65
C LYS A 322 39.17 -33.58 8.98
N TYR A 323 37.87 -33.52 8.63
CA TYR A 323 37.05 -32.36 8.83
C TYR A 323 36.08 -32.49 10.00
N GLN A 324 36.20 -33.58 10.81
CA GLN A 324 35.37 -33.85 11.99
C GLN A 324 33.86 -33.80 11.69
N LEU A 325 33.48 -34.34 10.54
CA LEU A 325 32.08 -34.37 10.11
C LEU A 325 31.33 -35.46 10.88
N LYS A 326 30.02 -35.28 11.02
CA LYS A 326 29.12 -36.24 11.64
C LYS A 326 27.89 -36.48 10.77
N TRP A 327 27.54 -37.77 10.64
CA TRP A 327 26.25 -38.11 10.08
C TRP A 327 25.17 -37.81 11.13
N GLN A 328 24.09 -37.20 10.66
CA GLN A 328 22.86 -37.02 11.44
C GLN A 328 21.78 -37.87 10.77
N ASP A 329 21.24 -38.85 11.53
CA ASP A 329 20.10 -39.61 11.06
C ASP A 329 18.82 -38.83 11.35
N VAL A 330 18.09 -38.50 10.27
CA VAL A 330 16.84 -37.75 10.34
C VAL A 330 15.63 -38.70 10.29
N GLY A 331 15.84 -39.97 9.99
CA GLY A 331 14.78 -40.97 9.83
C GLY A 331 13.91 -40.74 8.61
N TRP A 332 12.63 -41.14 8.70
CA TRP A 332 11.65 -40.94 7.63
C TRP A 332 11.10 -39.52 7.67
N VAL A 333 11.20 -38.84 6.55
CA VAL A 333 10.71 -37.45 6.39
C VAL A 333 9.66 -37.37 5.32
N LYS A 334 8.70 -36.44 5.48
CA LYS A 334 7.76 -35.96 4.47
C LYS A 334 8.22 -34.62 3.94
N ARG A 335 7.62 -34.12 2.84
CA ARG A 335 7.98 -32.82 2.25
C ARG A 335 7.77 -31.62 3.20
N ASP A 336 6.83 -31.75 4.11
CA ASP A 336 6.45 -30.76 5.10
C ASP A 336 7.08 -31.00 6.48
N SER A 337 8.02 -31.94 6.58
CA SER A 337 8.69 -32.28 7.83
C SER A 337 9.53 -31.11 8.37
N LYS A 338 9.53 -30.97 9.69
CA LYS A 338 10.36 -29.96 10.41
C LYS A 338 11.57 -30.61 11.12
N GLN A 339 11.89 -31.88 10.80
CA GLN A 339 12.98 -32.62 11.45
C GLN A 339 14.36 -32.21 10.93
N ALA A 340 14.44 -31.52 9.78
CA ALA A 340 15.64 -30.92 9.26
C ALA A 340 15.30 -29.58 8.60
N ASP A 341 16.32 -28.84 8.18
CA ASP A 341 16.14 -27.60 7.43
C ASP A 341 15.28 -27.84 6.18
N ALA A 342 14.38 -26.91 5.88
CA ALA A 342 13.44 -27.03 4.77
C ALA A 342 14.15 -27.15 3.41
N GLU A 343 15.28 -26.47 3.23
CA GLU A 343 16.08 -26.54 2.01
C GLU A 343 16.73 -27.91 1.87
N VAL A 344 17.22 -28.50 2.96
CA VAL A 344 17.75 -29.86 3.02
C VAL A 344 16.67 -30.87 2.65
N ILE A 345 15.48 -30.75 3.22
CA ILE A 345 14.34 -31.64 2.91
C ILE A 345 13.96 -31.53 1.44
N ASN A 346 13.82 -30.31 0.91
CA ASN A 346 13.52 -30.11 -0.50
C ASN A 346 14.56 -30.78 -1.41
N HIS A 347 15.84 -30.65 -1.10
CA HIS A 347 16.90 -31.28 -1.86
C HIS A 347 16.81 -32.82 -1.80
N VAL A 348 16.49 -33.43 -0.66
CA VAL A 348 16.31 -34.88 -0.55
C VAL A 348 15.23 -35.40 -1.50
N PHE A 349 14.12 -34.65 -1.64
CA PHE A 349 13.01 -35.04 -2.54
C PHE A 349 13.28 -34.80 -4.03
N THR A 350 14.41 -34.18 -4.39
CA THR A 350 14.89 -34.07 -5.78
C THR A 350 15.83 -35.21 -6.16
N LEU A 351 16.27 -36.05 -5.20
CA LEU A 351 17.18 -37.14 -5.47
C LEU A 351 16.48 -38.31 -6.15
N PRO A 352 17.17 -39.02 -7.07
CA PRO A 352 16.64 -40.24 -7.67
C PRO A 352 16.42 -41.31 -6.60
N LYS A 353 15.33 -42.09 -6.77
CA LYS A 353 15.05 -43.23 -5.90
C LYS A 353 16.20 -44.23 -5.93
N PRO A 354 16.71 -44.68 -4.80
CA PRO A 354 17.75 -45.72 -4.74
C PRO A 354 17.22 -47.05 -5.35
N ASN A 355 17.98 -47.61 -6.28
CA ASN A 355 17.58 -48.90 -6.90
C ASN A 355 17.99 -50.10 -6.00
N LYS A 356 19.27 -50.35 -5.82
CA LYS A 356 19.82 -51.41 -4.97
C LYS A 356 20.78 -50.89 -3.92
N ASN A 357 21.35 -49.74 -4.12
CA ASN A 357 22.31 -49.07 -3.24
C ASN A 357 21.82 -47.72 -2.79
N THR A 358 22.30 -47.27 -1.64
CA THR A 358 22.06 -45.90 -1.13
C THR A 358 22.55 -44.87 -2.14
N THR A 359 21.77 -43.79 -2.32
CA THR A 359 22.15 -42.62 -3.15
C THR A 359 22.77 -41.56 -2.24
N TYR A 360 23.92 -41.04 -2.64
CA TYR A 360 24.55 -39.89 -2.00
C TYR A 360 24.56 -38.71 -2.93
N ALA A 361 24.37 -37.51 -2.39
CA ALA A 361 24.43 -36.26 -3.15
C ALA A 361 24.98 -35.11 -2.31
N ALA A 362 25.86 -34.33 -2.86
CA ALA A 362 26.24 -33.04 -2.31
C ALA A 362 25.21 -31.99 -2.73
N ARG A 363 24.88 -31.06 -1.83
CA ARG A 363 24.00 -29.92 -2.12
C ARG A 363 24.53 -28.70 -1.38
N ASN A 364 24.47 -27.56 -2.07
CA ASN A 364 24.83 -26.26 -1.55
C ASN A 364 23.57 -25.55 -1.11
N LEU A 365 23.58 -25.01 0.09
CA LEU A 365 22.47 -24.27 0.70
C LEU A 365 22.69 -22.77 0.55
N ALA A 366 21.59 -22.00 0.56
CA ALA A 366 21.63 -20.53 0.47
C ALA A 366 22.46 -19.88 1.58
N THR A 367 22.58 -20.56 2.74
CA THR A 367 23.35 -20.13 3.93
C THR A 367 24.88 -20.26 3.79
N GLN A 368 25.43 -20.51 2.60
CA GLN A 368 26.84 -20.80 2.34
C GLN A 368 27.33 -22.10 3.03
N GLN A 369 26.42 -23.02 3.24
CA GLN A 369 26.70 -24.34 3.77
C GLN A 369 26.62 -25.39 2.67
N SER A 370 27.39 -26.47 2.80
CA SER A 370 27.29 -27.63 1.93
C SER A 370 26.92 -28.85 2.76
N VAL A 371 26.01 -29.65 2.26
CA VAL A 371 25.56 -30.89 2.89
C VAL A 371 25.80 -32.08 1.98
N VAL A 372 26.19 -33.22 2.57
CA VAL A 372 26.14 -34.50 1.87
C VAL A 372 24.92 -35.26 2.39
N LEU A 373 24.01 -35.55 1.48
CA LEU A 373 22.76 -36.26 1.74
C LEU A 373 22.95 -37.73 1.46
N LYS A 374 22.35 -38.58 2.32
CA LYS A 374 22.29 -40.03 2.14
C LYS A 374 20.82 -40.43 2.09
N LEU A 375 20.37 -40.85 0.90
CA LEU A 375 19.02 -41.38 0.73
C LEU A 375 19.08 -42.90 0.68
N SER A 376 18.54 -43.56 1.73
CA SER A 376 18.57 -45.01 1.85
C SER A 376 17.36 -45.71 1.27
N ALA A 377 16.19 -45.11 1.37
CA ALA A 377 14.95 -45.68 0.85
C ALA A 377 13.88 -44.60 0.59
N VAL A 378 12.93 -44.91 -0.26
CA VAL A 378 11.74 -44.10 -0.51
C VAL A 378 10.51 -44.96 -0.29
N LYS A 379 9.58 -44.51 0.55
CA LYS A 379 8.25 -45.13 0.72
C LYS A 379 7.23 -44.30 -0.06
N THR A 380 6.42 -45.00 -0.85
CA THR A 380 5.21 -44.43 -1.45
C THR A 380 4.04 -44.75 -0.54
N PRO A 381 3.11 -43.83 -0.26
CA PRO A 381 1.89 -44.16 0.47
C PRO A 381 1.09 -45.23 -0.29
N GLU A 382 0.58 -46.22 0.42
CA GLU A 382 -0.23 -47.33 -0.18
C GLU A 382 -1.60 -46.85 -0.66
N ASP A 383 -2.11 -45.72 -0.13
CA ASP A 383 -3.45 -45.17 -0.41
C ASP A 383 -3.44 -43.81 -1.13
N ALA A 384 -2.43 -43.51 -1.94
CA ALA A 384 -2.48 -42.27 -2.72
C ALA A 384 -3.49 -42.41 -3.86
N PRO A 385 -4.60 -41.66 -3.90
CA PRO A 385 -5.54 -41.72 -5.00
C PRO A 385 -4.83 -41.30 -6.29
N ASN A 386 -4.83 -42.21 -7.28
CA ASN A 386 -4.13 -42.07 -8.57
C ASN A 386 -4.48 -40.78 -9.35
N ASN A 387 -5.60 -40.12 -9.02
CA ASN A 387 -6.08 -38.94 -9.74
C ASN A 387 -5.51 -37.59 -9.21
N VAL A 388 -5.01 -37.54 -7.98
CA VAL A 388 -4.43 -36.30 -7.43
C VAL A 388 -2.94 -36.17 -7.77
N LEU A 389 -2.25 -37.32 -7.84
CA LEU A 389 -0.83 -37.36 -8.21
C LEU A 389 -0.59 -36.96 -9.68
N SER A 390 -1.50 -37.34 -10.62
CA SER A 390 -1.34 -36.99 -12.04
C SER A 390 -1.53 -35.51 -12.33
N SER A 391 -2.46 -34.82 -11.66
CA SER A 391 -2.70 -33.39 -11.88
C SER A 391 -1.60 -32.52 -11.25
N VAL A 392 -1.06 -32.94 -10.10
CA VAL A 392 0.06 -32.23 -9.43
C VAL A 392 1.38 -32.49 -10.17
N MET A 393 1.63 -33.71 -10.66
CA MET A 393 2.81 -34.00 -11.50
C MET A 393 2.76 -33.26 -12.85
N LEU A 394 1.62 -33.18 -13.50
CA LEU A 394 1.44 -32.42 -14.73
C LEU A 394 1.67 -30.92 -14.55
N SER A 395 1.32 -30.35 -13.38
CA SER A 395 1.62 -28.95 -13.08
C SER A 395 3.12 -28.72 -12.84
N PHE A 396 3.81 -29.61 -12.12
CA PHE A 396 5.26 -29.53 -11.89
C PHE A 396 6.09 -29.78 -13.15
N GLU A 397 5.68 -30.75 -14.00
CA GLU A 397 6.34 -30.99 -15.27
C GLU A 397 6.15 -29.82 -16.24
N SER A 398 4.96 -29.20 -16.27
CA SER A 398 4.70 -28.02 -17.08
C SER A 398 5.49 -26.81 -16.64
N GLU A 399 5.64 -26.60 -15.32
CA GLU A 399 6.44 -25.49 -14.75
C GLU A 399 7.96 -25.71 -14.97
N ALA A 400 8.45 -26.92 -14.80
CA ALA A 400 9.83 -27.28 -15.10
C ALA A 400 10.17 -27.16 -16.59
N LEU A 401 9.24 -27.58 -17.46
CA LEU A 401 9.36 -27.44 -18.91
C LEU A 401 9.31 -25.96 -19.33
N PHE A 402 8.38 -25.18 -18.76
CA PHE A 402 8.27 -23.76 -19.00
C PHE A 402 9.54 -22.99 -18.57
N ASN A 403 10.07 -23.29 -17.40
CA ASN A 403 11.34 -22.70 -16.92
C ASN A 403 12.54 -23.13 -17.74
N SER A 404 12.55 -24.36 -18.27
CA SER A 404 13.58 -24.85 -19.21
C SER A 404 13.50 -24.13 -20.54
N ILE A 405 12.30 -23.91 -21.07
CA ILE A 405 12.04 -23.16 -22.31
C ILE A 405 12.45 -21.71 -22.13
N LEU A 406 12.06 -21.05 -21.02
CA LEU A 406 12.49 -19.70 -20.70
C LEU A 406 14.01 -19.56 -20.61
N LYS A 407 14.69 -20.51 -19.95
CA LYS A 407 16.15 -20.55 -19.88
C LYS A 407 16.82 -20.70 -21.25
N THR A 408 16.22 -21.48 -22.13
CA THR A 408 16.71 -21.69 -23.50
C THR A 408 16.45 -20.46 -24.37
N LEU A 409 15.30 -19.82 -24.22
CA LEU A 409 14.95 -18.56 -24.88
C LEU A 409 15.87 -17.42 -24.41
N HIS A 410 16.11 -17.27 -23.11
CA HIS A 410 17.06 -16.27 -22.59
C HIS A 410 18.50 -16.45 -23.10
N LYS A 411 18.87 -17.67 -23.44
CA LYS A 411 20.21 -17.97 -23.95
C LYS A 411 20.36 -17.69 -25.45
N ASN A 412 19.25 -17.60 -26.17
CA ASN A 412 19.21 -17.48 -27.63
C ASN A 412 18.58 -16.18 -28.15
N ILE A 413 18.15 -15.28 -27.28
CA ILE A 413 17.55 -13.98 -27.64
C ILE A 413 18.47 -12.87 -27.10
N GLU A 414 19.03 -12.09 -28.00
CA GLU A 414 19.58 -10.77 -27.68
C GLU A 414 18.41 -9.84 -27.37
N ILE A 415 18.27 -9.41 -26.10
CA ILE A 415 17.21 -8.47 -25.68
C ILE A 415 17.80 -7.06 -25.81
N GLU A 416 17.45 -6.34 -26.87
CA GLU A 416 17.64 -4.90 -26.96
C GLU A 416 16.56 -4.20 -26.13
N ILE A 417 16.98 -3.52 -25.06
CA ILE A 417 16.09 -2.66 -24.25
C ILE A 417 16.19 -1.25 -24.83
N PHE A 418 15.14 -0.80 -25.51
CA PHE A 418 14.97 0.58 -25.91
C PHE A 418 14.49 1.37 -24.69
N ALA A 419 15.41 2.07 -24.02
CA ALA A 419 15.13 2.85 -22.80
C ALA A 419 14.23 4.07 -23.04
N ASP A 420 13.98 4.44 -24.30
CA ASP A 420 13.19 5.61 -24.67
C ASP A 420 11.67 5.41 -24.68
N ASN A 421 11.18 4.23 -24.26
CA ASN A 421 9.75 3.87 -24.25
C ASN A 421 9.23 3.37 -22.89
N LEU A 422 9.91 3.71 -21.78
CA LEU A 422 9.42 3.41 -20.42
C LEU A 422 9.11 4.68 -19.65
#